data_c00e3db592a90a5420428cd778850223
#
_entry.id   c00e3db592a90a5420428cd778850223
#
_cell.length_a   1.000
_cell.length_b   1.000
_cell.length_c   1.000
_cell.angle_alpha   90.00
_cell.angle_beta   90.00
_cell.angle_gamma   90.00
#
_symmetry.space_group_name_H-M   'P 1'
#
loop_
_entity.id
_entity.type
_entity.pdbx_description
1 polymer ?
#
loop_
_entity_poly.entity_id
_entity_poly.type
_entity_poly.pdbx_seq_one_letter_code
_entity_poly.pdbx_strand_id
1 'polypeptide(L)'
;DALLSRGLGDVYKRQLHEENFFISDESAKKINAQLKNNKRIIAIGTTTLRAIESSWNNETNSVSSGSQVTTIFIKKGFKFNVANALLTNFHLPQSSLLMLVSAFAGKELIFSAYEFAIKNKLRFFSYGDAMIIERCPLNY
;
A
#
# COMPACT_ATOMS: atom_id res chain seq x y z
N ASP A 1 24.96 9.41 -15.66
CA ASP A 1 25.33 8.34 -14.70
C ASP A 1 25.04 8.70 -13.24
N ALA A 2 25.26 9.96 -12.82
CA ALA A 2 24.96 10.39 -11.44
C ALA A 2 23.45 10.43 -11.10
N LEU A 3 22.57 10.63 -12.08
CA LEU A 3 21.11 10.63 -11.90
C LEU A 3 20.53 9.21 -11.74
N LEU A 4 21.12 8.23 -12.41
CA LEU A 4 20.74 6.82 -12.27
C LEU A 4 21.22 6.23 -10.94
N SER A 5 22.42 6.61 -10.48
CA SER A 5 22.95 6.14 -9.20
C SER A 5 22.21 6.73 -8.00
N ARG A 6 21.70 7.98 -8.09
CA ARG A 6 20.84 8.58 -7.05
C ARG A 6 19.49 7.92 -6.95
N GLY A 7 18.90 7.50 -8.07
CA GLY A 7 17.60 6.80 -8.07
C GLY A 7 17.64 5.43 -7.41
N LEU A 8 18.67 4.63 -7.67
CA LEU A 8 18.83 3.29 -7.07
C LEU A 8 19.21 3.36 -5.58
N GLY A 9 20.09 4.28 -5.19
CA GLY A 9 20.47 4.48 -3.79
C GLY A 9 19.31 5.00 -2.92
N ASP A 10 18.46 5.88 -3.47
CA ASP A 10 17.27 6.40 -2.78
C ASP A 10 16.17 5.34 -2.63
N VAL A 11 15.99 4.47 -3.62
CA VAL A 11 15.04 3.34 -3.53
C VAL A 11 15.50 2.38 -2.41
N TYR A 12 16.79 2.03 -2.34
CA TYR A 12 17.34 1.20 -1.27
C TYR A 12 17.29 1.87 0.10
N LYS A 13 17.60 3.16 0.18
CA LYS A 13 17.52 3.94 1.44
C LYS A 13 16.09 4.11 1.92
N ARG A 14 15.11 4.32 1.04
CA ARG A 14 13.69 4.42 1.38
C ARG A 14 13.10 3.10 1.87
N GLN A 15 13.66 1.96 1.46
CA GLN A 15 13.29 0.62 1.92
C GLN A 15 13.67 0.34 3.38
N LEU A 16 14.64 1.08 3.91
CA LEU A 16 15.17 0.91 5.27
C LEU A 16 14.69 1.99 6.25
N HIS A 17 13.87 2.97 5.80
CA HIS A 17 13.32 3.98 6.69
C HIS A 17 12.21 3.39 7.56
N GLU A 18 12.45 3.47 8.85
CA GLU A 18 11.45 3.19 9.87
C GLU A 18 10.36 4.27 9.83
N GLU A 19 9.12 3.84 9.78
CA GLU A 19 7.96 4.72 9.92
C GLU A 19 7.23 4.37 11.22
N ASN A 20 7.13 5.38 12.10
CA ASN A 20 6.35 5.26 13.31
C ASN A 20 4.87 5.48 12.99
N PHE A 21 4.02 4.64 13.54
CA PHE A 21 2.57 4.79 13.44
C PHE A 21 1.87 4.37 14.72
N PHE A 22 0.65 4.81 14.87
CA PHE A 22 -0.19 4.49 16.03
C PHE A 22 -1.58 4.06 15.57
N ILE A 23 -2.05 2.95 16.10
CA ILE A 23 -3.43 2.48 15.91
C ILE A 23 -4.11 2.48 17.28
N SER A 24 -5.18 3.25 17.44
CA SER A 24 -5.94 3.25 18.69
C SER A 24 -6.65 1.91 18.92
N ASP A 25 -6.91 1.57 20.18
CA ASP A 25 -7.68 0.37 20.54
C ASP A 25 -9.06 0.37 19.87
N GLU A 26 -9.71 1.52 19.79
CA GLU A 26 -10.99 1.67 19.12
C GLU A 26 -10.91 1.34 17.63
N SER A 27 -9.87 1.87 16.94
CA SER A 27 -9.64 1.61 15.52
C SER A 27 -9.32 0.14 15.26
N ALA A 28 -8.45 -0.45 16.07
CA ALA A 28 -8.12 -1.87 15.95
C ALA A 28 -9.35 -2.76 16.18
N LYS A 29 -10.17 -2.47 17.19
CA LYS A 29 -11.43 -3.18 17.44
C LYS A 29 -12.40 -3.08 16.26
N LYS A 30 -12.55 -1.90 15.67
CA LYS A 30 -13.42 -1.69 14.50
C LYS A 30 -12.93 -2.49 13.30
N ILE A 31 -11.63 -2.42 12.98
CA ILE A 31 -11.02 -3.17 11.87
C ILE A 31 -11.23 -4.68 12.09
N ASN A 32 -10.90 -5.17 13.27
CA ASN A 32 -10.98 -6.59 13.59
C ASN A 32 -12.44 -7.11 13.57
N ALA A 33 -13.41 -6.29 13.99
CA ALA A 33 -14.82 -6.63 13.87
C ALA A 33 -15.25 -6.75 12.39
N GLN A 34 -14.77 -5.87 11.51
CA GLN A 34 -15.07 -5.95 10.09
C GLN A 34 -14.42 -7.18 9.43
N LEU A 35 -13.15 -7.47 9.78
CA LEU A 35 -12.46 -8.69 9.31
C LEU A 35 -13.20 -9.96 9.72
N LYS A 36 -13.62 -10.05 10.99
CA LYS A 36 -14.40 -11.19 11.52
C LYS A 36 -15.73 -11.39 10.81
N ASN A 37 -16.36 -10.29 10.40
CA ASN A 37 -17.65 -10.29 9.68
C ASN A 37 -17.50 -10.36 8.15
N ASN A 38 -16.29 -10.62 7.63
CA ASN A 38 -15.99 -10.65 6.19
C ASN A 38 -16.42 -9.37 5.45
N LYS A 39 -16.34 -8.22 6.11
CA LYS A 39 -16.65 -6.92 5.51
C LYS A 39 -15.42 -6.34 4.85
N ARG A 40 -15.64 -5.53 3.80
CA ARG A 40 -14.56 -4.87 3.06
C ARG A 40 -13.89 -3.80 3.92
N ILE A 41 -12.56 -3.78 3.83
CA ILE A 41 -11.71 -2.74 4.40
C ILE A 41 -11.03 -2.03 3.25
N ILE A 42 -11.23 -0.73 3.16
CA ILE A 42 -10.64 0.13 2.13
C ILE A 42 -9.60 1.02 2.80
N ALA A 43 -8.34 0.85 2.45
CA ALA A 43 -7.28 1.73 2.89
C ALA A 43 -7.30 3.02 2.05
N ILE A 44 -7.20 4.18 2.71
CA ILE A 44 -7.06 5.47 2.05
C ILE A 44 -5.62 5.94 2.24
N GLY A 45 -4.84 5.88 1.17
CA GLY A 45 -3.41 6.18 1.16
C GLY A 45 -2.51 4.98 1.42
N THR A 46 -1.35 5.00 0.78
CA THR A 46 -0.34 3.93 0.87
C THR A 46 0.27 3.83 2.28
N THR A 47 0.40 4.93 2.99
CA THR A 47 0.87 4.96 4.39
C THR A 47 -0.10 4.22 5.30
N THR A 48 -1.41 4.44 5.14
CA THR A 48 -2.45 3.71 5.88
C THR A 48 -2.39 2.22 5.57
N LEU A 49 -2.27 1.85 4.29
CA LEU A 49 -2.13 0.45 3.88
C LEU A 49 -0.93 -0.20 4.57
N ARG A 50 0.24 0.45 4.54
CA ARG A 50 1.46 -0.08 5.17
C ARG A 50 1.28 -0.23 6.69
N ALA A 51 0.67 0.74 7.35
CA ALA A 51 0.43 0.69 8.79
C ALA A 51 -0.48 -0.48 9.18
N ILE A 52 -1.63 -0.65 8.54
CA ILE A 52 -2.58 -1.71 8.91
C ILE A 52 -2.07 -3.11 8.56
N GLU A 53 -1.35 -3.27 7.44
CA GLU A 53 -0.75 -4.55 7.07
C GLU A 53 0.45 -4.90 7.97
N SER A 54 1.22 -3.91 8.43
CA SER A 54 2.31 -4.12 9.42
C SER A 54 1.80 -4.51 10.80
N SER A 55 0.62 -4.04 11.17
CA SER A 55 0.01 -4.33 12.48
C SER A 55 -0.69 -5.68 12.54
N TRP A 56 -0.73 -6.42 11.44
CA TRP A 56 -1.32 -7.75 11.39
C TRP A 56 -0.52 -8.75 12.22
N ASN A 57 -1.20 -9.45 13.12
CA ASN A 57 -0.65 -10.53 13.92
C ASN A 57 -1.19 -11.88 13.42
N ASN A 58 -0.29 -12.74 12.93
CA ASN A 58 -0.65 -14.06 12.41
C ASN A 58 -1.12 -15.05 13.48
N GLU A 59 -0.70 -14.86 14.75
CA GLU A 59 -1.10 -15.76 15.85
C GLU A 59 -2.54 -15.51 16.26
N THR A 60 -2.93 -14.23 16.32
CA THR A 60 -4.28 -13.80 16.72
C THR A 60 -5.22 -13.58 15.56
N ASN A 61 -4.72 -13.60 14.32
CA ASN A 61 -5.44 -13.25 13.09
C ASN A 61 -6.18 -11.90 13.22
N SER A 62 -5.47 -10.90 13.73
CA SER A 62 -6.02 -9.58 14.00
C SER A 62 -5.01 -8.47 13.88
N VAL A 63 -5.50 -7.25 13.72
CA VAL A 63 -4.72 -6.01 13.75
C VAL A 63 -4.44 -5.64 15.20
N SER A 64 -3.19 -5.37 15.53
CA SER A 64 -2.74 -4.94 16.84
C SER A 64 -2.86 -3.43 17.00
N SER A 65 -3.25 -2.97 18.19
CA SER A 65 -3.26 -1.54 18.57
C SER A 65 -1.94 -1.10 19.16
N GLY A 66 -1.80 0.21 19.38
CA GLY A 66 -0.65 0.83 20.03
C GLY A 66 0.32 1.50 19.07
N SER A 67 1.43 1.99 19.63
CA SER A 67 2.54 2.56 18.88
C SER A 67 3.40 1.44 18.31
N GLN A 68 3.68 1.51 17.03
CA GLN A 68 4.42 0.51 16.29
C GLN A 68 5.38 1.18 15.30
N VAL A 69 6.35 0.42 14.84
CA VAL A 69 7.31 0.84 13.82
C VAL A 69 7.22 -0.14 12.66
N THR A 70 7.21 0.37 11.44
CA THR A 70 7.26 -0.47 10.25
C THR A 70 8.46 -0.16 9.38
N THR A 71 9.09 -1.21 8.90
CA THR A 71 10.10 -1.20 7.83
C THR A 71 9.58 -1.95 6.61
N ILE A 72 8.28 -2.26 6.58
CA ILE A 72 7.67 -3.12 5.57
C ILE A 72 7.91 -2.58 4.16
N PHE A 73 8.45 -3.44 3.32
CA PHE A 73 8.62 -3.19 1.91
C PHE A 73 7.67 -4.08 1.10
N ILE A 74 6.60 -3.47 0.59
CA ILE A 74 5.57 -4.19 -0.16
C ILE A 74 6.00 -4.31 -1.62
N LYS A 75 6.25 -5.53 -2.05
CA LYS A 75 6.61 -5.91 -3.41
C LYS A 75 5.88 -7.17 -3.84
N LYS A 76 6.08 -7.60 -5.07
CA LYS A 76 5.52 -8.86 -5.60
C LYS A 76 5.70 -10.02 -4.61
N GLY A 77 4.62 -10.75 -4.33
CA GLY A 77 4.59 -11.86 -3.38
C GLY A 77 4.25 -11.46 -1.95
N PHE A 78 4.03 -10.16 -1.67
CA PHE A 78 3.55 -9.74 -0.35
C PHE A 78 2.13 -10.23 -0.10
N LYS A 79 1.90 -10.84 1.07
CA LYS A 79 0.58 -11.33 1.48
C LYS A 79 -0.17 -10.26 2.24
N PHE A 80 -1.21 -9.73 1.61
CA PHE A 80 -2.13 -8.78 2.26
C PHE A 80 -3.16 -9.53 3.09
N ASN A 81 -3.35 -9.13 4.33
CA ASN A 81 -4.26 -9.77 5.27
C ASN A 81 -5.45 -8.88 5.65
N VAL A 82 -5.33 -7.56 5.54
CA VAL A 82 -6.29 -6.60 6.09
C VAL A 82 -7.09 -5.90 4.99
N ALA A 83 -6.43 -5.17 4.11
CA ALA A 83 -7.12 -4.34 3.11
C ALA A 83 -7.64 -5.15 1.93
N ASN A 84 -8.86 -4.84 1.49
CA ASN A 84 -9.49 -5.39 0.28
C ASN A 84 -9.37 -4.44 -0.91
N ALA A 85 -9.32 -3.13 -0.64
CA ALA A 85 -9.14 -2.11 -1.65
C ALA A 85 -8.24 -0.98 -1.13
N LEU A 86 -7.66 -0.24 -2.05
CA LEU A 86 -6.81 0.91 -1.78
C LEU A 86 -7.25 2.08 -2.65
N LEU A 87 -7.51 3.23 -2.01
CA LEU A 87 -7.64 4.52 -2.69
C LEU A 87 -6.30 5.25 -2.57
N THR A 88 -5.70 5.59 -3.71
CA THR A 88 -4.40 6.27 -3.74
C THR A 88 -4.23 7.12 -5.00
N ASN A 89 -3.29 8.06 -4.97
CA ASN A 89 -2.91 8.85 -6.13
C ASN A 89 -2.09 8.00 -7.13
N PHE A 90 -1.83 8.58 -8.30
CA PHE A 90 -0.86 8.02 -9.25
C PHE A 90 0.56 8.38 -8.83
N HIS A 91 1.45 7.39 -8.85
CA HIS A 91 2.83 7.49 -8.37
C HIS A 91 3.84 7.57 -9.51
N LEU A 92 5.05 8.07 -9.21
CA LEU A 92 6.13 8.12 -10.19
C LEU A 92 6.53 6.71 -10.67
N PRO A 93 6.92 6.58 -11.95
CA PRO A 93 7.61 5.40 -12.44
C PRO A 93 8.85 5.09 -11.59
N GLN A 94 9.16 3.79 -11.43
CA GLN A 94 10.31 3.30 -10.66
C GLN A 94 10.30 3.69 -9.16
N SER A 95 9.15 4.08 -8.61
CA SER A 95 9.01 4.34 -7.18
C SER A 95 8.64 3.06 -6.41
N SER A 96 8.99 3.03 -5.12
CA SER A 96 8.53 1.97 -4.21
C SER A 96 7.00 1.90 -4.09
N LEU A 97 6.33 3.03 -4.31
CA LEU A 97 4.86 3.12 -4.29
C LEU A 97 4.24 2.49 -5.53
N LEU A 98 4.87 2.60 -6.70
CA LEU A 98 4.41 1.87 -7.89
C LEU A 98 4.57 0.35 -7.72
N MET A 99 5.64 -0.08 -7.04
CA MET A 99 5.82 -1.50 -6.68
C MET A 99 4.73 -1.98 -5.72
N LEU A 100 4.37 -1.16 -4.73
CA LEU A 100 3.31 -1.45 -3.76
C LEU A 100 1.95 -1.63 -4.45
N VAL A 101 1.52 -0.68 -5.28
CA VAL A 101 0.22 -0.79 -5.96
C VAL A 101 0.20 -1.94 -6.96
N SER A 102 1.34 -2.23 -7.62
CA SER A 102 1.49 -3.39 -8.51
C SER A 102 1.41 -4.72 -7.74
N ALA A 103 1.96 -4.79 -6.54
CA ALA A 103 1.84 -5.95 -5.67
C ALA A 103 0.40 -6.13 -5.16
N PHE A 104 -0.31 -5.03 -4.93
CA PHE A 104 -1.68 -5.04 -4.40
C PHE A 104 -2.71 -5.49 -5.44
N ALA A 105 -2.71 -4.88 -6.61
CA ALA A 105 -3.75 -5.07 -7.63
C ALA A 105 -3.33 -5.94 -8.82
N GLY A 106 -2.04 -6.28 -8.90
CA GLY A 106 -1.46 -6.96 -10.05
C GLY A 106 -0.81 -5.98 -11.04
N LYS A 107 0.36 -6.38 -11.53
CA LYS A 107 1.21 -5.53 -12.39
C LYS A 107 0.49 -5.10 -13.67
N GLU A 108 -0.15 -6.03 -14.36
CA GLU A 108 -0.80 -5.77 -15.66
C GLU A 108 -1.94 -4.75 -15.53
N LEU A 109 -2.79 -4.92 -14.51
CA LEU A 109 -3.88 -3.98 -14.25
C LEU A 109 -3.36 -2.57 -13.94
N ILE A 110 -2.32 -2.48 -13.11
CA ILE A 110 -1.73 -1.18 -12.75
C ILE A 110 -1.11 -0.51 -13.98
N PHE A 111 -0.38 -1.24 -14.84
CA PHE A 111 0.18 -0.66 -16.06
C PHE A 111 -0.92 -0.16 -17.00
N SER A 112 -1.99 -0.92 -17.21
CA SER A 112 -3.14 -0.48 -18.00
C SER A 112 -3.83 0.76 -17.42
N ALA A 113 -3.97 0.84 -16.10
CA ALA A 113 -4.51 2.02 -15.42
C ALA A 113 -3.63 3.26 -15.62
N TYR A 114 -2.30 3.10 -15.58
CA TYR A 114 -1.35 4.18 -15.81
C TYR A 114 -1.34 4.63 -17.28
N GLU A 115 -1.40 3.72 -18.24
CA GLU A 115 -1.56 4.07 -19.65
C GLU A 115 -2.85 4.86 -19.89
N PHE A 116 -3.96 4.43 -19.30
CA PHE A 116 -5.23 5.17 -19.33
C PHE A 116 -5.08 6.57 -18.73
N ALA A 117 -4.44 6.68 -17.55
CA ALA A 117 -4.24 7.95 -16.87
C ALA A 117 -3.42 8.94 -17.72
N ILE A 118 -2.33 8.47 -18.33
CA ILE A 118 -1.47 9.27 -19.20
C ILE A 118 -2.26 9.72 -20.45
N LYS A 119 -2.95 8.81 -21.12
CA LYS A 119 -3.76 9.10 -22.32
C LYS A 119 -4.84 10.13 -22.04
N ASN A 120 -5.45 10.10 -20.86
CA ASN A 120 -6.51 11.00 -20.45
C ASN A 120 -6.01 12.22 -19.67
N LYS A 121 -4.68 12.42 -19.59
CA LYS A 121 -4.03 13.57 -18.93
C LYS A 121 -4.45 13.73 -17.47
N LEU A 122 -4.65 12.63 -16.77
CA LEU A 122 -4.88 12.64 -15.33
C LEU A 122 -3.65 13.16 -14.59
N ARG A 123 -3.91 13.85 -13.47
CA ARG A 123 -2.86 14.49 -12.68
C ARG A 123 -2.23 13.47 -11.73
N PHE A 124 -0.91 13.47 -11.69
CA PHE A 124 -0.11 12.59 -10.84
C PHE A 124 0.13 13.24 -9.47
N PHE A 125 0.55 12.47 -8.49
CA PHE A 125 0.82 12.85 -7.10
C PHE A 125 -0.44 13.37 -6.39
N SER A 126 -0.25 14.32 -5.48
CA SER A 126 -1.31 14.93 -4.67
C SER A 126 -2.11 16.03 -5.40
N TYR A 127 -2.03 16.09 -6.73
CA TYR A 127 -2.68 17.16 -7.51
C TYR A 127 -4.17 16.92 -7.79
N GLY A 128 -4.75 15.89 -7.22
CA GLY A 128 -6.20 15.72 -7.16
C GLY A 128 -6.77 14.49 -7.84
N ASP A 129 -6.06 13.86 -8.78
CA ASP A 129 -6.55 12.62 -9.38
C ASP A 129 -6.07 11.41 -8.58
N ALA A 130 -6.92 10.40 -8.49
CA ALA A 130 -6.67 9.21 -7.71
C ALA A 130 -7.30 7.99 -8.39
N MET A 131 -6.89 6.83 -7.95
CA MET A 131 -7.46 5.55 -8.35
C MET A 131 -7.93 4.77 -7.13
N ILE A 132 -9.00 4.03 -7.28
CA ILE A 132 -9.38 2.97 -6.36
C ILE A 132 -9.04 1.64 -7.01
N ILE A 133 -8.28 0.80 -6.31
CA ILE A 133 -7.84 -0.49 -6.80
C ILE A 133 -8.27 -1.58 -5.84
N GLU A 134 -8.73 -2.70 -6.40
CA GLU A 134 -9.07 -3.90 -5.65
C GLU A 134 -7.82 -4.77 -5.43
N ARG A 135 -7.78 -5.44 -4.30
CA ARG A 135 -6.73 -6.44 -4.06
C ARG A 135 -6.87 -7.60 -5.04
N CYS A 136 -5.78 -7.93 -5.71
CA CYS A 136 -5.73 -9.11 -6.56
C CYS A 136 -5.94 -10.37 -5.71
N PRO A 137 -6.89 -11.25 -6.06
CA PRO A 137 -7.12 -12.48 -5.30
C PRO A 137 -6.00 -13.51 -5.47
N LEU A 138 -5.19 -13.37 -6.51
CA LEU A 138 -4.05 -14.24 -6.77
C LEU A 138 -2.79 -13.62 -6.18
N ASN A 139 -2.22 -14.25 -5.17
CA ASN A 139 -0.88 -13.95 -4.70
C ASN A 139 0.13 -14.38 -5.78
N TYR A 140 0.47 -13.47 -6.68
CA TYR A 140 1.55 -13.70 -7.63
C TYR A 140 2.90 -13.32 -7.04
#